data_30fb7805973fa1b51ba14672f073f081
#
_entry.id   30fb7805973fa1b51ba14672f073f081
#
_cell.length_a   1.000
_cell.length_b   1.000
_cell.length_c   1.000
_cell.angle_alpha   90.00
_cell.angle_beta   90.00
_cell.angle_gamma   90.00
#
_symmetry.space_group_name_H-M   'P 1'
#
loop_
_entity.id
_entity.type
_entity.pdbx_description
1 polymer ?
#
loop_
_entity_poly.entity_id
_entity_poly.type
_entity_poly.pdbx_seq_one_letter_code
_entity_poly.pdbx_strand_id
1 'polypeptide(L)'
;KTFSLDTKDELIKIIESTNHASDLELFIRIAVSNEHAEIDLSKKFGALTSETFGLLRLTKQYAKKIGLSFHVGSQCMHPISYVKGISEVGNIIKKTKIIPDYINIGGGFPAIYPDLVPQSLDNYFEEIKRGLENLKLEKLPELICEPGRAIVAESGSTIVRVNLRKKQKLYINDGTYGTLFDAGTPNIVYPCLLYTSDAADDSLRV
;
A
#
# COMPACT_ATOMS: atom_id res chain seq x y z
N LYS A 1 -12.05 18.33 5.22
CA LYS A 1 -11.14 18.06 4.08
C LYS A 1 -10.00 17.18 4.58
N THR A 2 -9.68 16.12 3.85
CA THR A 2 -8.66 15.13 4.25
C THR A 2 -7.44 15.19 3.32
N PHE A 3 -6.24 15.26 3.91
CA PHE A 3 -4.97 15.29 3.17
C PHE A 3 -3.93 14.40 3.87
N SER A 4 -2.99 13.90 3.08
CA SER A 4 -1.80 13.20 3.56
C SER A 4 -0.56 14.04 3.31
N LEU A 5 0.38 14.03 4.25
CA LEU A 5 1.63 14.77 4.17
C LEU A 5 2.77 13.97 4.83
N ASP A 6 4.01 14.30 4.46
CA ASP A 6 5.20 13.71 5.06
C ASP A 6 6.32 14.75 5.33
N THR A 7 6.07 16.01 5.00
CA THR A 7 7.00 17.12 5.24
C THR A 7 6.30 18.35 5.82
N LYS A 8 7.08 19.24 6.43
CA LYS A 8 6.58 20.53 6.90
C LYS A 8 6.15 21.43 5.74
N ASP A 9 6.86 21.37 4.62
CA ASP A 9 6.55 22.22 3.46
C ASP A 9 5.20 21.81 2.86
N GLU A 10 4.89 20.52 2.81
CA GLU A 10 3.57 20.04 2.40
C GLU A 10 2.47 20.49 3.36
N LEU A 11 2.72 20.46 4.66
CA LEU A 11 1.78 20.99 5.65
C LEU A 11 1.46 22.48 5.39
N ILE A 12 2.49 23.30 5.18
CA ILE A 12 2.32 24.73 4.91
C ILE A 12 1.50 24.93 3.64
N LYS A 13 1.85 24.22 2.57
CA LYS A 13 1.12 24.27 1.30
C LYS A 13 -0.37 23.91 1.46
N ILE A 14 -0.69 22.87 2.24
CA ILE A 14 -2.08 22.47 2.51
C ILE A 14 -2.81 23.60 3.25
N ILE A 15 -2.20 24.16 4.29
CA ILE A 15 -2.81 25.23 5.09
C ILE A 15 -3.13 26.45 4.21
N GLU A 16 -2.15 26.91 3.42
CA GLU A 16 -2.30 28.08 2.53
C GLU A 16 -3.33 27.81 1.43
N SER A 17 -3.24 26.65 0.75
CA SER A 17 -4.15 26.29 -0.35
C SER A 17 -5.59 26.06 0.11
N THR A 18 -5.80 25.82 1.38
CA THR A 18 -7.15 25.68 1.97
C THR A 18 -7.66 26.92 2.66
N ASN A 19 -6.93 28.05 2.57
CA ASN A 19 -7.21 29.30 3.29
C ASN A 19 -7.40 29.06 4.80
N HIS A 20 -6.47 28.31 5.42
CA HIS A 20 -6.51 27.99 6.85
C HIS A 20 -7.84 27.34 7.30
N ALA A 21 -8.36 26.41 6.51
CA ALA A 21 -9.62 25.74 6.82
C ALA A 21 -9.58 25.07 8.21
N SER A 22 -10.65 25.22 8.98
CA SER A 22 -10.76 24.69 10.36
C SER A 22 -11.22 23.23 10.43
N ASP A 23 -11.57 22.62 9.29
CA ASP A 23 -12.10 21.26 9.17
C ASP A 23 -11.09 20.25 8.60
N LEU A 24 -9.80 20.56 8.72
CA LEU A 24 -8.74 19.70 8.18
C LEU A 24 -8.59 18.40 8.98
N GLU A 25 -8.59 17.29 8.27
CA GLU A 25 -8.18 15.99 8.77
C GLU A 25 -6.84 15.64 8.09
N LEU A 26 -5.77 15.58 8.88
CA LEU A 26 -4.42 15.50 8.34
C LEU A 26 -3.74 14.19 8.75
N PHE A 27 -3.29 13.44 7.75
CA PHE A 27 -2.55 12.19 7.94
C PHE A 27 -1.07 12.41 7.70
N ILE A 28 -0.26 12.07 8.69
CA ILE A 28 1.19 12.03 8.49
C ILE A 28 1.56 10.62 8.03
N ARG A 29 2.08 10.54 6.81
CA ARG A 29 2.61 9.29 6.28
C ARG A 29 4.01 9.06 6.83
N ILE A 30 4.22 7.91 7.46
CA ILE A 30 5.52 7.46 7.95
C ILE A 30 6.15 6.46 6.98
N ALA A 31 7.47 6.53 6.83
CA ALA A 31 8.22 5.56 6.06
C ALA A 31 8.38 4.26 6.86
N VAL A 32 7.91 3.16 6.30
CA VAL A 32 8.08 1.81 6.86
C VAL A 32 8.79 0.97 5.82
N SER A 33 10.02 0.55 6.12
CA SER A 33 10.77 -0.37 5.26
C SER A 33 10.15 -1.76 5.28
N ASN A 34 10.03 -2.37 4.12
CA ASN A 34 9.49 -3.71 3.98
C ASN A 34 10.22 -4.54 2.92
N GLU A 35 10.95 -5.53 3.38
CA GLU A 35 11.64 -6.53 2.55
C GLU A 35 10.71 -7.64 2.01
N HIS A 36 9.45 -7.67 2.43
CA HIS A 36 8.45 -8.66 2.04
C HIS A 36 7.48 -8.17 0.96
N ALA A 37 7.67 -6.96 0.46
CA ALA A 37 6.87 -6.42 -0.64
C ALA A 37 7.60 -6.59 -1.98
N GLU A 38 6.86 -6.94 -3.03
CA GLU A 38 7.42 -6.98 -4.38
C GLU A 38 7.82 -5.58 -4.87
N ILE A 39 7.11 -4.54 -4.40
CA ILE A 39 7.43 -3.14 -4.69
C ILE A 39 7.53 -2.37 -3.38
N ASP A 40 8.76 -2.02 -2.97
CA ASP A 40 9.04 -1.18 -1.80
C ASP A 40 8.84 0.30 -2.15
N LEU A 41 8.02 0.98 -1.35
CA LEU A 41 7.70 2.41 -1.50
C LEU A 41 8.36 3.28 -0.43
N SER A 42 9.09 2.71 0.53
CA SER A 42 9.65 3.42 1.68
C SER A 42 10.74 4.44 1.30
N LYS A 43 11.41 4.23 0.18
CA LYS A 43 12.46 5.14 -0.32
C LYS A 43 11.90 6.39 -1.02
N LYS A 44 10.61 6.37 -1.35
CA LYS A 44 9.98 7.45 -2.13
C LYS A 44 9.04 8.31 -1.29
N PHE A 45 8.36 7.73 -0.31
CA PHE A 45 7.31 8.39 0.44
C PHE A 45 7.42 8.12 1.94
N GLY A 46 6.97 9.10 2.72
CA GLY A 46 6.83 9.02 4.16
C GLY A 46 7.99 9.67 4.91
N ALA A 47 7.66 10.33 6.01
CA ALA A 47 8.63 10.89 6.93
C ALA A 47 9.35 9.80 7.72
N LEU A 48 10.62 10.00 8.03
CA LEU A 48 11.32 9.13 8.96
C LEU A 48 10.70 9.24 10.35
N THR A 49 10.75 8.17 11.13
CA THR A 49 10.16 8.15 12.49
C THR A 49 10.67 9.32 13.36
N SER A 50 11.96 9.65 13.28
CA SER A 50 12.55 10.77 14.00
C SER A 50 12.00 12.15 13.61
N GLU A 51 11.71 12.35 12.33
CA GLU A 51 11.15 13.59 11.79
C GLU A 51 9.67 13.72 12.15
N THR A 52 8.97 12.58 12.19
CA THR A 52 7.53 12.50 12.50
C THR A 52 7.20 13.09 13.87
N PHE A 53 8.09 13.03 14.86
CA PHE A 53 7.83 13.59 16.21
C PHE A 53 7.54 15.09 16.19
N GLY A 54 8.37 15.84 15.46
CA GLY A 54 8.18 17.30 15.30
C GLY A 54 7.01 17.62 14.41
N LEU A 55 6.90 16.90 13.29
CA LEU A 55 5.83 17.09 12.32
C LEU A 55 4.46 16.83 12.93
N LEU A 56 4.31 15.78 13.74
CA LEU A 56 3.04 15.45 14.42
C LEU A 56 2.59 16.55 15.38
N ARG A 57 3.52 17.10 16.17
CA ARG A 57 3.21 18.20 17.08
C ARG A 57 2.80 19.47 16.35
N LEU A 58 3.46 19.75 15.23
CA LEU A 58 3.16 20.92 14.42
C LEU A 58 1.79 20.73 13.72
N THR A 59 1.58 19.60 13.05
CA THR A 59 0.35 19.31 12.31
C THR A 59 -0.88 19.34 13.22
N LYS A 60 -0.75 18.87 14.46
CA LYS A 60 -1.85 18.88 15.45
C LYS A 60 -2.41 20.28 15.73
N GLN A 61 -1.62 21.34 15.53
CA GLN A 61 -2.07 22.72 15.76
C GLN A 61 -3.05 23.21 14.69
N TYR A 62 -3.07 22.58 13.53
CA TYR A 62 -3.88 22.98 12.38
C TYR A 62 -4.95 21.94 12.03
N ALA A 63 -4.84 20.72 12.53
CA ALA A 63 -5.76 19.66 12.23
C ALA A 63 -6.93 19.62 13.22
N LYS A 64 -8.15 19.47 12.70
CA LYS A 64 -9.35 19.10 13.49
C LYS A 64 -9.23 17.65 13.97
N LYS A 65 -8.75 16.77 13.10
CA LYS A 65 -8.40 15.38 13.41
C LYS A 65 -7.05 15.04 12.80
N ILE A 66 -6.31 14.19 13.49
CA ILE A 66 -4.98 13.79 13.05
C ILE A 66 -4.88 12.29 12.92
N GLY A 67 -4.23 11.83 11.86
CA GLY A 67 -3.96 10.43 11.59
C GLY A 67 -2.46 10.16 11.43
N LEU A 68 -2.07 8.94 11.73
CA LEU A 68 -0.79 8.38 11.29
C LEU A 68 -1.08 7.33 10.21
N SER A 69 -0.38 7.40 9.10
CA SER A 69 -0.53 6.46 7.99
C SER A 69 0.80 5.84 7.59
N PHE A 70 0.76 4.62 7.09
CA PHE A 70 1.90 3.97 6.45
C PHE A 70 1.44 3.07 5.31
N HIS A 71 2.38 2.63 4.50
CA HIS A 71 2.13 1.67 3.43
C HIS A 71 3.27 0.67 3.38
N VAL A 72 2.95 -0.62 3.47
CA VAL A 72 3.93 -1.71 3.53
C VAL A 72 4.52 -2.12 2.17
N GLY A 73 4.25 -1.36 1.11
CA GLY A 73 4.63 -1.72 -0.26
C GLY A 73 3.55 -2.54 -0.95
N SER A 74 3.64 -2.67 -2.29
CA SER A 74 2.65 -3.41 -3.08
C SER A 74 2.97 -4.90 -3.09
N GLN A 75 1.93 -5.74 -3.10
CA GLN A 75 2.05 -7.21 -3.06
C GLN A 75 2.89 -7.65 -1.85
N CYS A 76 2.46 -7.28 -0.65
CA CYS A 76 3.15 -7.61 0.58
C CYS A 76 2.87 -9.07 0.97
N MET A 77 3.85 -9.94 0.79
CA MET A 77 3.68 -11.39 0.95
C MET A 77 3.64 -11.87 2.41
N HIS A 78 3.95 -11.01 3.38
CA HIS A 78 3.99 -11.42 4.78
C HIS A 78 3.28 -10.44 5.72
N PRO A 79 2.30 -10.89 6.53
CA PRO A 79 1.51 -10.02 7.40
C PRO A 79 2.32 -9.31 8.50
N ILE A 80 3.50 -9.82 8.87
CA ILE A 80 4.39 -9.20 9.88
C ILE A 80 4.77 -7.76 9.53
N SER A 81 4.73 -7.39 8.26
CA SER A 81 5.04 -6.03 7.80
C SER A 81 4.06 -5.01 8.36
N TYR A 82 2.78 -5.37 8.48
CA TYR A 82 1.78 -4.52 9.12
C TYR A 82 2.04 -4.37 10.62
N VAL A 83 2.44 -5.45 11.29
CA VAL A 83 2.82 -5.42 12.71
C VAL A 83 4.01 -4.49 12.94
N LYS A 84 5.02 -4.52 12.06
CA LYS A 84 6.16 -3.58 12.10
C LYS A 84 5.68 -2.13 11.97
N GLY A 85 4.82 -1.84 10.99
CA GLY A 85 4.25 -0.49 10.79
C GLY A 85 3.45 -0.01 12.00
N ILE A 86 2.60 -0.85 12.57
CA ILE A 86 1.82 -0.55 13.77
C ILE A 86 2.75 -0.31 14.97
N SER A 87 3.84 -1.09 15.10
CA SER A 87 4.84 -0.88 16.14
C SER A 87 5.52 0.49 16.03
N GLU A 88 5.84 0.95 14.81
CA GLU A 88 6.37 2.31 14.59
C GLU A 88 5.36 3.39 14.99
N VAL A 89 4.09 3.21 14.68
CA VAL A 89 3.01 4.09 15.19
C VAL A 89 3.03 4.11 16.72
N GLY A 90 3.15 2.96 17.36
CA GLY A 90 3.28 2.84 18.82
C GLY A 90 4.48 3.59 19.39
N ASN A 91 5.63 3.51 18.73
CA ASN A 91 6.83 4.26 19.10
C ASN A 91 6.61 5.78 19.04
N ILE A 92 5.92 6.24 17.98
CA ILE A 92 5.58 7.67 17.81
C ILE A 92 4.63 8.13 18.92
N ILE A 93 3.58 7.39 19.22
CA ILE A 93 2.63 7.69 20.29
C ILE A 93 3.35 7.76 21.64
N LYS A 94 4.17 6.76 21.95
CA LYS A 94 4.94 6.70 23.20
C LYS A 94 5.87 7.90 23.36
N LYS A 95 6.54 8.31 22.28
CA LYS A 95 7.53 9.41 22.30
C LYS A 95 6.87 10.79 22.33
N THR A 96 5.77 10.98 21.61
CA THR A 96 5.08 12.27 21.48
C THR A 96 4.02 12.50 22.56
N LYS A 97 3.50 11.42 23.15
CA LYS A 97 2.31 11.39 24.00
C LYS A 97 1.03 11.88 23.29
N ILE A 98 1.03 11.86 21.96
CA ILE A 98 -0.11 12.20 21.13
C ILE A 98 -0.72 10.90 20.61
N ILE A 99 -1.96 10.65 20.98
CA ILE A 99 -2.77 9.57 20.41
C ILE A 99 -3.49 10.17 19.19
N PRO A 100 -3.29 9.62 17.97
CA PRO A 100 -4.00 10.11 16.80
C PRO A 100 -5.48 9.69 16.84
N ASP A 101 -6.33 10.37 16.08
CA ASP A 101 -7.72 9.96 15.88
C ASP A 101 -7.82 8.73 14.97
N TYR A 102 -6.89 8.60 14.03
CA TYR A 102 -6.86 7.54 13.03
C TYR A 102 -5.50 6.85 12.94
N ILE A 103 -5.52 5.55 12.71
CA ILE A 103 -4.38 4.78 12.19
C ILE A 103 -4.78 4.23 10.83
N ASN A 104 -4.11 4.69 9.75
CA ASN A 104 -4.28 4.18 8.41
C ASN A 104 -3.11 3.24 8.06
N ILE A 105 -3.39 1.96 7.99
CA ILE A 105 -2.39 0.92 7.70
C ILE A 105 -2.08 0.79 6.20
N GLY A 106 -2.68 1.65 5.37
CA GLY A 106 -2.46 1.70 3.94
C GLY A 106 -2.99 0.50 3.18
N GLY A 107 -2.39 0.28 2.05
CA GLY A 107 -2.65 -0.86 1.17
C GLY A 107 -1.53 -1.90 1.23
N GLY A 108 -1.32 -2.57 0.11
CA GLY A 108 -0.29 -3.60 -0.03
C GLY A 108 -0.80 -5.02 0.17
N PHE A 109 -2.09 -5.19 0.52
CA PHE A 109 -2.73 -6.50 0.61
C PHE A 109 -2.57 -7.27 -0.70
N PRO A 110 -2.03 -8.50 -0.65
CA PRO A 110 -1.64 -9.22 -1.84
C PRO A 110 -2.81 -9.91 -2.54
N ALA A 111 -2.63 -10.20 -3.82
CA ALA A 111 -3.44 -11.12 -4.60
C ALA A 111 -2.62 -12.37 -4.94
N ILE A 112 -3.31 -13.42 -5.38
CA ILE A 112 -2.69 -14.67 -5.84
C ILE A 112 -2.24 -14.50 -7.29
N TYR A 113 -0.99 -14.85 -7.56
CA TYR A 113 -0.44 -14.98 -8.90
C TYR A 113 0.22 -16.36 -9.06
N PRO A 114 0.44 -16.84 -10.28
CA PRO A 114 1.23 -18.05 -10.49
C PRO A 114 2.57 -17.97 -9.75
N ASP A 115 2.87 -19.00 -8.99
CA ASP A 115 4.10 -19.13 -8.16
C ASP A 115 4.29 -18.06 -7.05
N LEU A 116 3.28 -17.22 -6.82
CA LEU A 116 3.28 -16.17 -5.79
C LEU A 116 2.00 -16.22 -4.97
N VAL A 117 1.93 -17.17 -4.04
CA VAL A 117 0.75 -17.45 -3.21
C VAL A 117 0.96 -16.88 -1.79
N PRO A 118 0.27 -15.79 -1.43
CA PRO A 118 0.33 -15.23 -0.08
C PRO A 118 -0.44 -16.10 0.92
N GLN A 119 -0.29 -15.78 2.20
CA GLN A 119 -1.17 -16.28 3.25
C GLN A 119 -2.60 -15.76 3.03
N SER A 120 -3.59 -16.39 3.69
CA SER A 120 -4.97 -15.91 3.63
C SER A 120 -5.11 -14.50 4.20
N LEU A 121 -6.05 -13.71 3.70
CA LEU A 121 -6.31 -12.36 4.24
C LEU A 121 -6.71 -12.40 5.71
N ASP A 122 -7.36 -13.48 6.18
CA ASP A 122 -7.68 -13.64 7.59
C ASP A 122 -6.42 -13.64 8.47
N ASN A 123 -5.33 -14.28 8.04
CA ASN A 123 -4.06 -14.23 8.75
C ASN A 123 -3.49 -12.80 8.82
N TYR A 124 -3.67 -11.99 7.76
CA TYR A 124 -3.29 -10.59 7.80
C TYR A 124 -4.10 -9.82 8.82
N PHE A 125 -5.41 -10.02 8.86
CA PHE A 125 -6.29 -9.33 9.80
C PHE A 125 -6.03 -9.73 11.25
N GLU A 126 -5.76 -11.01 11.52
CA GLU A 126 -5.37 -11.47 12.85
C GLU A 126 -4.06 -10.84 13.32
N GLU A 127 -3.04 -10.79 12.48
CA GLU A 127 -1.76 -10.17 12.81
C GLU A 127 -1.89 -8.65 13.02
N ILE A 128 -2.69 -7.96 12.19
CA ILE A 128 -2.99 -6.54 12.36
C ILE A 128 -3.70 -6.31 13.70
N LYS A 129 -4.71 -7.09 14.02
CA LYS A 129 -5.44 -7.00 15.30
C LYS A 129 -4.50 -7.20 16.49
N ARG A 130 -3.66 -8.24 16.44
CA ARG A 130 -2.66 -8.49 17.47
C ARG A 130 -1.67 -7.33 17.62
N GLY A 131 -1.23 -6.73 16.49
CA GLY A 131 -0.36 -5.56 16.50
C GLY A 131 -1.02 -4.36 17.19
N LEU A 132 -2.29 -4.10 16.92
CA LEU A 132 -3.07 -3.02 17.55
C LEU A 132 -3.27 -3.25 19.06
N GLU A 133 -3.60 -4.47 19.47
CA GLU A 133 -3.74 -4.85 20.88
C GLU A 133 -2.42 -4.62 21.65
N ASN A 134 -1.27 -4.86 21.01
CA ASN A 134 0.05 -4.64 21.60
C ASN A 134 0.39 -3.16 21.85
N LEU A 135 -0.35 -2.22 21.25
CA LEU A 135 -0.20 -0.79 21.55
C LEU A 135 -0.62 -0.45 22.99
N LYS A 136 -1.45 -1.27 23.62
CA LYS A 136 -1.95 -1.12 25.01
C LYS A 136 -2.53 0.25 25.28
N LEU A 137 -3.28 0.80 24.31
CA LEU A 137 -4.00 2.06 24.46
C LEU A 137 -5.36 1.81 25.12
N GLU A 138 -5.78 2.70 26.03
CA GLU A 138 -7.11 2.63 26.66
C GLU A 138 -8.25 2.70 25.62
N LYS A 139 -8.05 3.53 24.59
CA LYS A 139 -8.93 3.65 23.45
C LYS A 139 -8.09 3.58 22.18
N LEU A 140 -8.40 2.64 21.32
CA LEU A 140 -7.76 2.53 20.01
C LEU A 140 -8.27 3.65 19.09
N PRO A 141 -7.38 4.25 18.28
CA PRO A 141 -7.77 5.08 17.14
C PRO A 141 -8.67 4.31 16.16
N GLU A 142 -9.42 5.03 15.36
CA GLU A 142 -10.17 4.44 14.27
C GLU A 142 -9.20 3.86 13.23
N LEU A 143 -9.41 2.60 12.83
CA LEU A 143 -8.55 1.90 11.87
C LEU A 143 -9.06 2.12 10.46
N ILE A 144 -8.17 2.52 9.56
CA ILE A 144 -8.41 2.68 8.12
C ILE A 144 -7.45 1.79 7.36
N CYS A 145 -7.91 1.23 6.23
CA CYS A 145 -7.07 0.55 5.26
C CYS A 145 -7.43 0.98 3.83
N GLU A 146 -6.48 0.80 2.91
CA GLU A 146 -6.59 1.21 1.50
C GLU A 146 -6.26 0.03 0.57
N PRO A 147 -7.02 -1.08 0.62
CA PRO A 147 -6.76 -2.23 -0.23
C PRO A 147 -7.08 -1.88 -1.69
N GLY A 148 -6.12 -2.09 -2.58
CA GLY A 148 -6.28 -1.95 -4.02
C GLY A 148 -6.26 -3.33 -4.69
N ARG A 149 -5.06 -3.87 -4.89
CA ARG A 149 -4.82 -5.14 -5.58
C ARG A 149 -5.68 -6.29 -5.10
N ALA A 150 -5.78 -6.50 -3.80
CA ALA A 150 -6.55 -7.59 -3.21
C ALA A 150 -8.05 -7.55 -3.57
N ILE A 151 -8.58 -6.38 -3.94
CA ILE A 151 -10.00 -6.23 -4.33
C ILE A 151 -10.17 -6.38 -5.85
N VAL A 152 -9.22 -5.86 -6.66
CA VAL A 152 -9.45 -5.70 -8.09
C VAL A 152 -8.64 -6.66 -8.98
N ALA A 153 -7.71 -7.43 -8.44
CA ALA A 153 -6.81 -8.26 -9.25
C ALA A 153 -7.55 -9.28 -10.14
N GLU A 154 -8.69 -9.79 -9.68
CA GLU A 154 -9.50 -10.76 -10.42
C GLU A 154 -10.71 -10.13 -11.13
N SER A 155 -10.86 -8.79 -11.07
CA SER A 155 -12.06 -8.11 -11.56
C SER A 155 -12.08 -7.87 -13.07
N GLY A 156 -10.97 -8.10 -13.77
CA GLY A 156 -10.87 -7.84 -15.20
C GLY A 156 -9.83 -8.70 -15.91
N SER A 157 -9.93 -8.69 -17.23
CA SER A 157 -8.96 -9.37 -18.11
C SER A 157 -8.59 -8.45 -19.26
N THR A 158 -7.34 -8.49 -19.66
CA THR A 158 -6.84 -7.77 -20.83
C THR A 158 -6.76 -8.73 -22.01
N ILE A 159 -7.43 -8.38 -23.10
CA ILE A 159 -7.36 -9.13 -24.36
C ILE A 159 -6.30 -8.48 -25.23
N VAL A 160 -5.29 -9.25 -25.58
CA VAL A 160 -4.17 -8.82 -26.43
C VAL A 160 -4.08 -9.66 -27.70
N ARG A 161 -3.58 -9.07 -28.76
CA ARG A 161 -3.32 -9.77 -30.02
C ARG A 161 -1.86 -10.13 -30.15
N VAL A 162 -1.59 -11.37 -30.51
CA VAL A 162 -0.25 -11.82 -30.90
C VAL A 162 0.04 -11.30 -32.31
N ASN A 163 1.02 -10.40 -32.42
CA ASN A 163 1.46 -9.84 -33.69
C ASN A 163 2.56 -10.69 -34.35
N LEU A 164 3.38 -11.36 -33.56
CA LEU A 164 4.50 -12.13 -34.04
C LEU A 164 4.85 -13.25 -33.04
N ARG A 165 5.19 -14.42 -33.57
CA ARG A 165 5.84 -15.50 -32.81
C ARG A 165 7.28 -15.66 -33.29
N LYS A 166 8.22 -15.68 -32.35
CA LYS A 166 9.64 -15.98 -32.61
C LYS A 166 10.09 -17.08 -31.65
N LYS A 167 10.17 -18.29 -32.15
CA LYS A 167 10.45 -19.49 -31.35
C LYS A 167 9.36 -19.63 -30.25
N GLN A 168 9.77 -19.54 -28.99
CA GLN A 168 8.88 -19.66 -27.81
C GLN A 168 8.39 -18.30 -27.28
N LYS A 169 8.70 -17.20 -27.97
CA LYS A 169 8.30 -15.86 -27.57
C LYS A 169 7.16 -15.36 -28.43
N LEU A 170 6.13 -14.82 -27.79
CA LEU A 170 5.01 -14.15 -28.42
C LEU A 170 5.19 -12.64 -28.27
N TYR A 171 5.03 -11.90 -29.33
CA TYR A 171 5.05 -10.46 -29.35
C TYR A 171 3.61 -9.97 -29.48
N ILE A 172 3.16 -9.24 -28.48
CA ILE A 172 1.78 -8.79 -28.34
C ILE A 172 1.69 -7.27 -28.57
N ASN A 173 0.47 -6.77 -28.77
CA ASN A 173 0.19 -5.36 -29.04
C ASN A 173 0.06 -4.49 -27.75
N ASP A 174 0.38 -5.03 -26.60
CA ASP A 174 0.38 -4.33 -25.32
C ASP A 174 1.67 -4.67 -24.55
N GLY A 175 1.89 -4.03 -23.39
CA GLY A 175 3.09 -4.28 -22.59
C GLY A 175 3.11 -3.47 -21.29
N THR A 176 4.29 -3.39 -20.69
CA THR A 176 4.52 -2.73 -19.39
C THR A 176 4.28 -1.23 -19.40
N TYR A 177 4.27 -0.59 -20.56
CA TYR A 177 3.88 0.82 -20.73
C TYR A 177 2.39 1.00 -21.04
N GLY A 178 1.62 -0.07 -21.03
CA GLY A 178 0.19 -0.10 -21.26
C GLY A 178 -0.55 -0.76 -20.09
N THR A 179 -1.49 -1.65 -20.42
CA THR A 179 -2.34 -2.30 -19.40
C THR A 179 -1.63 -3.40 -18.59
N LEU A 180 -0.45 -3.87 -19.06
CA LEU A 180 0.37 -4.89 -18.39
C LEU A 180 1.51 -4.27 -17.55
N PHE A 181 1.24 -3.16 -16.88
CA PHE A 181 2.26 -2.39 -16.14
C PHE A 181 3.06 -3.25 -15.15
N ASP A 182 2.38 -4.05 -14.34
CA ASP A 182 3.03 -4.88 -13.31
C ASP A 182 3.77 -6.11 -13.89
N ALA A 183 3.57 -6.45 -15.18
CA ALA A 183 4.31 -7.53 -15.83
C ALA A 183 5.82 -7.25 -15.95
N GLY A 184 6.26 -6.00 -15.73
CA GLY A 184 7.66 -5.62 -15.60
C GLY A 184 8.23 -5.80 -14.19
N THR A 185 7.39 -6.12 -13.20
CA THR A 185 7.82 -6.34 -11.82
C THR A 185 8.30 -7.78 -11.66
N PRO A 186 9.50 -8.02 -11.10
CA PRO A 186 9.96 -9.36 -10.81
C PRO A 186 8.93 -10.15 -9.98
N ASN A 187 8.80 -11.44 -10.27
CA ASN A 187 7.89 -12.39 -9.61
C ASN A 187 6.39 -12.17 -9.84
N ILE A 188 5.94 -11.10 -10.49
CA ILE A 188 4.54 -10.96 -10.88
C ILE A 188 4.33 -11.53 -12.28
N VAL A 189 3.77 -12.71 -12.33
CA VAL A 189 3.41 -13.42 -13.57
C VAL A 189 1.90 -13.42 -13.71
N TYR A 190 1.38 -12.85 -14.81
CA TYR A 190 -0.06 -12.88 -15.07
C TYR A 190 -0.53 -14.25 -15.54
N PRO A 191 -1.68 -14.75 -15.06
CA PRO A 191 -2.34 -15.89 -15.70
C PRO A 191 -2.66 -15.52 -17.15
N CYS A 192 -2.30 -16.42 -18.08
CA CYS A 192 -2.52 -16.19 -19.51
C CYS A 192 -3.24 -17.36 -20.14
N LEU A 193 -4.25 -17.06 -20.97
CA LEU A 193 -4.91 -18.02 -21.84
C LEU A 193 -4.63 -17.64 -23.29
N LEU A 194 -4.07 -18.58 -24.05
CA LEU A 194 -3.85 -18.41 -25.48
C LEU A 194 -5.01 -19.04 -26.26
N TYR A 195 -5.70 -18.23 -27.04
CA TYR A 195 -6.72 -18.70 -27.97
C TYR A 195 -6.09 -18.81 -29.35
N THR A 196 -6.16 -20.00 -29.95
CA THR A 196 -5.75 -20.27 -31.33
C THR A 196 -6.97 -20.62 -32.16
N SER A 197 -6.86 -20.54 -33.50
CA SER A 197 -7.93 -20.90 -34.41
C SER A 197 -8.28 -22.39 -34.35
N ASP A 198 -7.38 -23.25 -33.88
CA ASP A 198 -7.62 -24.65 -33.57
C ASP A 198 -7.76 -24.83 -32.07
N ALA A 199 -8.98 -24.87 -31.59
CA ALA A 199 -9.36 -24.96 -30.18
C ALA A 199 -8.90 -26.24 -29.44
N ALA A 200 -8.05 -27.06 -30.05
CA ALA A 200 -7.60 -28.35 -29.51
C ALA A 200 -6.26 -28.31 -28.80
N ASP A 201 -5.52 -27.21 -28.84
CA ASP A 201 -4.16 -27.20 -28.30
C ASP A 201 -3.85 -25.91 -27.56
N ASP A 202 -3.47 -26.06 -26.30
CA ASP A 202 -2.58 -25.23 -25.53
C ASP A 202 -3.13 -24.23 -24.52
N SER A 203 -3.11 -24.69 -23.28
CA SER A 203 -2.79 -23.83 -22.14
C SER A 203 -1.27 -23.57 -22.13
N LEU A 204 -0.80 -22.55 -22.80
CA LEU A 204 0.56 -22.03 -22.63
C LEU A 204 0.55 -21.06 -21.45
N ARG A 205 1.29 -21.40 -20.39
CA ARG A 205 1.69 -20.44 -19.36
C ARG A 205 2.84 -19.60 -19.93
N VAL A 206 2.70 -18.29 -19.93
CA VAL A 206 3.74 -17.32 -20.28
C VAL A 206 4.34 -16.76 -19.02
#